data_d8da976c1a7128d934b4b9a28c1a4fa9
#
_entry.id   d8da976c1a7128d934b4b9a28c1a4fa9
#
_cell.length_a   1.000
_cell.length_b   1.000
_cell.length_c   1.000
_cell.angle_alpha   90.00
_cell.angle_beta   90.00
_cell.angle_gamma   90.00
#
_symmetry.space_group_name_H-M   'P 1'
#
loop_
_entity.id
_entity.type
_entity.pdbx_description
1 polymer ?
#
loop_
_entity_poly.entity_id
_entity_poly.type
_entity_poly.pdbx_seq_one_letter_code
_entity_poly.pdbx_strand_id
1 'polypeptide(L)'
;SIAFVPELTKALRVGPESAGAVPGPAAYMKGGDLPTVCDANIVLGLLPSDVQLGGDMVIDKGAAEQAVQKIADGIGVGLMEAAEGIIKIVNESMFGALRLVSVEQGFDPRDFALVGFGGAGPLHANALGILSNSFPVIIPPGPGVLCAYGDATTQIQDEASRSYLAMAQDITTDKFLADLHDLKDKASESLIKDGVSDSNLEITYQADVRYAGQAFQ
;
A
#
# COMPACT_ATOMS: atom_id res chain seq x y z
N SER A 1 2.92 -10.88 -5.92
CA SER A 1 2.38 -10.97 -7.29
C SER A 1 3.09 -12.06 -8.06
N ILE A 2 2.34 -12.80 -8.88
CA ILE A 2 2.87 -13.86 -9.75
C ILE A 2 3.37 -13.22 -11.05
N ALA A 3 4.52 -13.69 -11.52
CA ALA A 3 5.05 -13.36 -12.84
C ALA A 3 4.74 -14.47 -13.84
N PHE A 4 4.39 -14.11 -15.07
CA PHE A 4 4.04 -15.07 -16.12
C PHE A 4 4.32 -14.52 -17.52
N VAL A 5 4.41 -15.44 -18.48
CA VAL A 5 4.60 -15.12 -19.90
C VAL A 5 3.41 -15.70 -20.68
N PRO A 6 2.46 -14.86 -21.12
CA PRO A 6 1.34 -15.34 -21.92
C PRO A 6 1.83 -15.95 -23.26
N GLU A 7 1.28 -17.09 -23.66
CA GLU A 7 1.67 -17.77 -24.89
C GLU A 7 1.53 -16.90 -26.14
N LEU A 8 0.46 -16.09 -26.18
CA LEU A 8 0.16 -15.25 -27.34
C LEU A 8 1.12 -14.08 -27.53
N THR A 9 1.46 -13.39 -26.44
CA THR A 9 2.25 -12.14 -26.52
C THR A 9 3.72 -12.34 -26.29
N LYS A 10 4.11 -13.44 -25.64
CA LYS A 10 5.49 -13.75 -25.23
C LYS A 10 6.15 -12.63 -24.42
N ALA A 11 5.36 -11.74 -23.84
CA ALA A 11 5.83 -10.61 -23.05
C ALA A 11 5.69 -10.93 -21.56
N LEU A 12 6.72 -10.65 -20.78
CA LEU A 12 6.69 -10.79 -19.31
C LEU A 12 5.60 -9.89 -18.71
N ARG A 13 4.80 -10.46 -17.82
CA ARG A 13 3.79 -9.76 -17.01
C ARG A 13 3.95 -10.11 -15.53
N VAL A 14 3.56 -9.17 -14.65
CA VAL A 14 3.58 -9.34 -13.20
C VAL A 14 2.25 -8.89 -12.61
N GLY A 15 1.58 -9.81 -11.92
CA GLY A 15 0.25 -9.58 -11.37
C GLY A 15 -0.86 -9.52 -12.43
N PRO A 16 -2.11 -9.20 -12.05
CA PRO A 16 -2.55 -8.83 -10.69
C PRO A 16 -2.64 -9.99 -9.70
N GLU A 17 -2.55 -11.24 -10.15
CA GLU A 17 -2.69 -12.41 -9.31
C GLU A 17 -1.58 -12.50 -8.24
N SER A 18 -1.97 -12.94 -7.05
CA SER A 18 -1.09 -13.15 -5.92
C SER A 18 -1.01 -14.65 -5.58
N ALA A 19 0.20 -15.12 -5.27
CA ALA A 19 0.38 -16.47 -4.71
C ALA A 19 -0.12 -16.59 -3.26
N GLY A 20 -0.44 -15.47 -2.61
CA GLY A 20 -0.82 -15.43 -1.20
C GLY A 20 0.31 -15.88 -0.26
N ALA A 21 -0.07 -16.30 0.93
CA ALA A 21 0.85 -16.90 1.90
C ALA A 21 0.94 -18.44 1.75
N VAL A 22 -0.11 -19.06 1.21
CA VAL A 22 -0.23 -20.48 0.89
C VAL A 22 -1.00 -20.60 -0.42
N PRO A 23 -0.43 -21.22 -1.46
CA PRO A 23 0.88 -21.87 -1.49
C PRO A 23 2.08 -20.92 -1.38
N GLY A 24 1.92 -19.63 -1.67
CA GLY A 24 2.94 -18.62 -1.54
C GLY A 24 4.04 -18.66 -2.62
N PRO A 25 5.11 -17.88 -2.46
CA PRO A 25 6.31 -17.93 -3.27
C PRO A 25 6.93 -19.33 -3.27
N ALA A 26 7.58 -19.72 -4.37
CA ALA A 26 8.26 -21.01 -4.45
C ALA A 26 9.33 -21.17 -3.35
N ALA A 27 10.05 -20.10 -3.04
CA ALA A 27 11.06 -20.08 -1.99
C ALA A 27 10.53 -20.38 -0.58
N TYR A 28 9.23 -20.25 -0.32
CA TYR A 28 8.64 -20.49 1.01
C TYR A 28 8.38 -21.97 1.28
N MET A 29 8.54 -22.84 0.31
CA MET A 29 8.42 -24.29 0.43
C MET A 29 7.05 -24.75 0.99
N LYS A 30 5.99 -23.97 0.71
CA LYS A 30 4.60 -24.27 1.11
C LYS A 30 3.73 -24.80 -0.02
N GLY A 31 4.37 -25.31 -1.08
CA GLY A 31 3.69 -25.86 -2.26
C GLY A 31 3.53 -24.90 -3.43
N GLY A 32 4.03 -23.66 -3.32
CA GLY A 32 4.11 -22.74 -4.46
C GLY A 32 5.20 -23.17 -5.45
N ASP A 33 4.89 -23.04 -6.74
CA ASP A 33 5.80 -23.36 -7.83
C ASP A 33 5.82 -22.30 -8.94
N LEU A 34 4.95 -21.30 -8.81
CA LEU A 34 4.86 -20.17 -9.73
C LEU A 34 5.87 -19.09 -9.33
N PRO A 35 6.55 -18.48 -10.33
CA PRO A 35 7.50 -17.40 -10.06
C PRO A 35 6.78 -16.17 -9.51
N THR A 36 7.33 -15.59 -8.45
CA THR A 36 6.79 -14.39 -7.81
C THR A 36 7.80 -13.27 -7.72
N VAL A 37 7.33 -12.06 -7.42
CA VAL A 37 8.20 -10.91 -7.09
C VAL A 37 9.14 -11.25 -5.91
N CYS A 38 8.66 -12.05 -4.94
CA CYS A 38 9.49 -12.49 -3.81
C CYS A 38 10.65 -13.37 -4.29
N ASP A 39 10.37 -14.35 -5.15
CA ASP A 39 11.41 -15.22 -5.72
C ASP A 39 12.44 -14.41 -6.52
N ALA A 40 11.99 -13.42 -7.30
CA ALA A 40 12.89 -12.52 -8.02
C ALA A 40 13.78 -11.70 -7.08
N ASN A 41 13.25 -11.17 -5.97
CA ASN A 41 14.05 -10.47 -4.95
C ASN A 41 15.10 -11.39 -4.30
N ILE A 42 14.79 -12.67 -4.11
CA ILE A 42 15.72 -13.66 -3.56
C ILE A 42 16.82 -13.98 -4.57
N VAL A 43 16.47 -14.20 -5.84
CA VAL A 43 17.44 -14.45 -6.93
C VAL A 43 18.43 -13.30 -7.06
N LEU A 44 17.96 -12.06 -6.97
CA LEU A 44 18.78 -10.85 -7.04
C LEU A 44 19.57 -10.57 -5.75
N GLY A 45 19.33 -11.32 -4.67
CA GLY A 45 19.96 -11.10 -3.37
C GLY A 45 19.47 -9.85 -2.62
N LEU A 46 18.37 -9.25 -3.07
CA LEU A 46 17.71 -8.13 -2.36
C LEU A 46 16.99 -8.61 -1.10
N LEU A 47 16.49 -9.84 -1.12
CA LEU A 47 16.00 -10.55 0.05
C LEU A 47 16.99 -11.69 0.37
N PRO A 48 17.71 -11.61 1.50
CA PRO A 48 18.71 -12.63 1.84
C PRO A 48 18.03 -13.98 2.14
N SER A 49 18.67 -15.06 1.69
CA SER A 49 18.17 -16.44 1.87
C SER A 49 18.80 -17.17 3.06
N ASP A 50 19.79 -16.56 3.71
CA ASP A 50 20.50 -17.09 4.88
C ASP A 50 19.88 -16.65 6.22
N VAL A 51 18.77 -15.95 6.18
CA VAL A 51 18.01 -15.50 7.35
C VAL A 51 16.63 -16.13 7.39
N GLN A 52 16.09 -16.31 8.60
CA GLN A 52 14.72 -16.77 8.79
C GLN A 52 13.75 -15.60 8.74
N LEU A 53 12.70 -15.71 7.93
CA LEU A 53 11.63 -14.73 7.90
C LEU A 53 10.55 -15.06 8.95
N GLY A 54 10.09 -14.05 9.68
CA GLY A 54 9.03 -14.23 10.66
C GLY A 54 9.37 -15.15 11.83
N GLY A 55 10.65 -15.40 12.05
CA GLY A 55 11.19 -16.17 13.18
C GLY A 55 11.59 -17.61 12.86
N ASP A 56 10.87 -18.31 11.98
CA ASP A 56 11.11 -19.75 11.73
C ASP A 56 11.02 -20.17 10.25
N MET A 57 10.59 -19.28 9.36
CA MET A 57 10.45 -19.60 7.94
C MET A 57 11.81 -19.57 7.23
N VAL A 58 12.29 -20.74 6.81
CA VAL A 58 13.49 -20.89 5.99
C VAL A 58 13.17 -20.62 4.54
N ILE A 59 14.04 -19.88 3.86
CA ILE A 59 13.93 -19.56 2.44
C ILE A 59 14.78 -20.52 1.63
N ASP A 60 14.19 -21.14 0.61
CA ASP A 60 14.92 -21.95 -0.37
C ASP A 60 15.23 -21.11 -1.63
N LYS A 61 16.50 -20.71 -1.76
CA LYS A 61 16.97 -19.96 -2.93
C LYS A 61 16.90 -20.81 -4.21
N GLY A 62 17.18 -22.11 -4.13
CA GLY A 62 17.12 -23.00 -5.28
C GLY A 62 15.70 -23.11 -5.85
N ALA A 63 14.69 -23.16 -4.98
CA ALA A 63 13.30 -23.15 -5.42
C ALA A 63 12.93 -21.81 -6.10
N ALA A 64 13.41 -20.67 -5.57
CA ALA A 64 13.23 -19.37 -6.22
C ALA A 64 13.88 -19.32 -7.61
N GLU A 65 15.13 -19.80 -7.72
CA GLU A 65 15.86 -19.84 -9.00
C GLU A 65 15.13 -20.71 -10.03
N GLN A 66 14.64 -21.89 -9.63
CA GLN A 66 13.85 -22.77 -10.52
C GLN A 66 12.54 -22.13 -10.98
N ALA A 67 11.85 -21.41 -10.09
CA ALA A 67 10.63 -20.72 -10.46
C ALA A 67 10.89 -19.59 -11.45
N VAL A 68 11.88 -18.72 -11.19
CA VAL A 68 12.24 -17.61 -12.08
C VAL A 68 12.83 -18.10 -13.39
N GLN A 69 13.52 -19.27 -13.41
CA GLN A 69 14.03 -19.88 -14.65
C GLN A 69 12.93 -20.16 -15.66
N LYS A 70 11.71 -20.50 -15.22
CA LYS A 70 10.55 -20.69 -16.13
C LYS A 70 10.24 -19.41 -16.92
N ILE A 71 10.42 -18.23 -16.28
CA ILE A 71 10.28 -16.95 -16.97
C ILE A 71 11.43 -16.72 -17.95
N ALA A 72 12.66 -16.94 -17.49
CA ALA A 72 13.86 -16.80 -18.33
C ALA A 72 13.75 -17.61 -19.62
N ASP A 73 13.37 -18.87 -19.49
CA ASP A 73 13.17 -19.78 -20.63
C ASP A 73 12.03 -19.31 -21.54
N GLY A 74 10.93 -18.79 -20.96
CA GLY A 74 9.75 -18.34 -21.68
C GLY A 74 9.98 -17.09 -22.54
N ILE A 75 10.92 -16.22 -22.15
CA ILE A 75 11.27 -15.00 -22.90
C ILE A 75 12.66 -15.05 -23.56
N GLY A 76 13.42 -16.13 -23.31
CA GLY A 76 14.72 -16.36 -23.97
C GLY A 76 15.88 -15.49 -23.43
N VAL A 77 15.91 -15.23 -22.13
CA VAL A 77 16.94 -14.42 -21.45
C VAL A 77 17.64 -15.20 -20.31
N GLY A 78 18.64 -14.61 -19.69
CA GLY A 78 19.29 -15.20 -18.51
C GLY A 78 18.44 -15.07 -17.24
N LEU A 79 18.72 -15.93 -16.22
CA LEU A 79 18.01 -15.96 -14.94
C LEU A 79 17.99 -14.58 -14.25
N MET A 80 19.15 -13.93 -14.16
CA MET A 80 19.28 -12.62 -13.53
C MET A 80 18.47 -11.55 -14.29
N GLU A 81 18.54 -11.56 -15.61
CA GLU A 81 17.81 -10.62 -16.46
C GLU A 81 16.29 -10.81 -16.33
N ALA A 82 15.83 -12.05 -16.23
CA ALA A 82 14.41 -12.35 -15.96
C ALA A 82 13.98 -11.83 -14.58
N ALA A 83 14.80 -12.04 -13.55
CA ALA A 83 14.51 -11.51 -12.21
C ALA A 83 14.47 -9.98 -12.19
N GLU A 84 15.43 -9.30 -12.80
CA GLU A 84 15.45 -7.84 -12.97
C GLU A 84 14.21 -7.34 -13.73
N GLY A 85 13.80 -8.04 -14.79
CA GLY A 85 12.60 -7.75 -15.55
C GLY A 85 11.33 -7.80 -14.69
N ILE A 86 11.20 -8.82 -13.83
CA ILE A 86 10.08 -8.95 -12.89
C ILE A 86 10.04 -7.73 -11.94
N ILE A 87 11.20 -7.39 -11.33
CA ILE A 87 11.30 -6.27 -10.40
C ILE A 87 11.03 -4.92 -11.08
N LYS A 88 11.53 -4.74 -12.30
CA LYS A 88 11.26 -3.52 -13.07
C LYS A 88 9.77 -3.32 -13.35
N ILE A 89 9.07 -4.37 -13.80
CA ILE A 89 7.65 -4.30 -14.12
C ILE A 89 6.82 -4.00 -12.86
N VAL A 90 7.11 -4.63 -11.74
CA VAL A 90 6.36 -4.37 -10.50
C VAL A 90 6.63 -2.96 -9.97
N ASN A 91 7.86 -2.46 -10.07
CA ASN A 91 8.18 -1.08 -9.68
C ASN A 91 7.43 -0.06 -10.54
N GLU A 92 7.35 -0.26 -11.85
CA GLU A 92 6.55 0.60 -12.75
C GLU A 92 5.05 0.55 -12.40
N SER A 93 4.52 -0.63 -12.06
CA SER A 93 3.14 -0.77 -11.62
C SER A 93 2.87 -0.04 -10.31
N MET A 94 3.77 -0.14 -9.33
CA MET A 94 3.69 0.61 -8.07
C MET A 94 3.85 2.11 -8.27
N PHE A 95 4.74 2.54 -9.16
CA PHE A 95 4.87 3.96 -9.53
C PHE A 95 3.58 4.50 -10.16
N GLY A 96 2.93 3.70 -11.02
CA GLY A 96 1.60 4.03 -11.54
C GLY A 96 0.57 4.28 -10.45
N ALA A 97 0.54 3.44 -9.40
CA ALA A 97 -0.34 3.62 -8.25
C ALA A 97 0.00 4.88 -7.42
N LEU A 98 1.29 5.18 -7.24
CA LEU A 98 1.71 6.42 -6.57
C LEU A 98 1.25 7.67 -7.33
N ARG A 99 1.23 7.63 -8.67
CA ARG A 99 0.73 8.74 -9.48
C ARG A 99 -0.76 9.03 -9.28
N LEU A 100 -1.57 7.99 -9.05
CA LEU A 100 -3.01 8.15 -8.78
C LEU A 100 -3.28 8.97 -7.52
N VAL A 101 -2.45 8.80 -6.49
CA VAL A 101 -2.61 9.50 -5.20
C VAL A 101 -1.78 10.77 -5.07
N SER A 102 -0.99 11.12 -6.08
CA SER A 102 -0.17 12.33 -6.11
C SER A 102 -0.50 13.19 -7.33
N VAL A 103 0.07 12.90 -8.49
CA VAL A 103 -0.06 13.72 -9.70
C VAL A 103 -1.51 13.91 -10.11
N GLU A 104 -2.34 12.87 -10.06
CA GLU A 104 -3.76 12.94 -10.44
C GLU A 104 -4.60 13.71 -9.42
N GLN A 105 -4.08 13.88 -8.19
CA GLN A 105 -4.66 14.75 -7.17
C GLN A 105 -4.08 16.16 -7.15
N GLY A 106 -3.18 16.48 -8.11
CA GLY A 106 -2.56 17.79 -8.23
C GLY A 106 -1.31 18.02 -7.36
N PHE A 107 -0.78 16.96 -6.73
CA PHE A 107 0.45 17.04 -5.95
C PHE A 107 1.67 16.65 -6.78
N ASP A 108 2.75 17.44 -6.69
CA ASP A 108 4.02 17.10 -7.30
C ASP A 108 4.81 16.15 -6.38
N PRO A 109 5.11 14.91 -6.81
CA PRO A 109 5.86 13.95 -5.97
C PRO A 109 7.23 14.47 -5.52
N ARG A 110 7.83 15.40 -6.28
CA ARG A 110 9.15 15.99 -5.97
C ARG A 110 9.16 16.86 -4.72
N ASP A 111 7.99 17.31 -4.28
CA ASP A 111 7.82 18.12 -3.06
C ASP A 111 7.68 17.27 -1.80
N PHE A 112 7.70 15.93 -1.94
CA PHE A 112 7.45 14.99 -0.85
C PHE A 112 8.60 14.00 -0.67
N ALA A 113 8.86 13.61 0.58
CA ALA A 113 9.66 12.43 0.89
C ALA A 113 8.86 11.15 0.64
N LEU A 114 9.53 10.09 0.16
CA LEU A 114 8.92 8.78 0.04
C LEU A 114 9.22 7.95 1.28
N VAL A 115 8.19 7.45 1.95
CA VAL A 115 8.35 6.56 3.12
C VAL A 115 8.06 5.13 2.71
N GLY A 116 9.07 4.25 2.84
CA GLY A 116 8.94 2.80 2.57
C GLY A 116 8.73 2.03 3.87
N PHE A 117 7.58 1.36 4.03
CA PHE A 117 7.27 0.54 5.20
C PHE A 117 6.50 -0.73 4.83
N GLY A 118 6.19 -1.56 5.83
CA GLY A 118 5.65 -2.90 5.62
C GLY A 118 6.76 -3.93 5.37
N GLY A 119 6.38 -5.19 5.10
CA GLY A 119 7.35 -6.28 4.92
C GLY A 119 8.19 -6.15 3.66
N ALA A 120 7.62 -5.68 2.55
CA ALA A 120 8.29 -5.59 1.25
C ALA A 120 8.54 -4.15 0.78
N GLY A 121 7.89 -3.15 1.38
CA GLY A 121 8.04 -1.74 1.00
C GLY A 121 9.50 -1.28 0.90
N PRO A 122 10.35 -1.53 1.89
CA PRO A 122 11.76 -1.16 1.86
C PRO A 122 12.56 -1.72 0.68
N LEU A 123 12.22 -2.91 0.16
CA LEU A 123 12.90 -3.52 -0.98
C LEU A 123 12.73 -2.72 -2.28
N HIS A 124 11.62 -2.00 -2.40
CA HIS A 124 11.26 -1.26 -3.61
C HIS A 124 11.39 0.26 -3.46
N ALA A 125 11.49 0.77 -2.22
CA ALA A 125 11.42 2.19 -1.92
C ALA A 125 12.46 3.04 -2.66
N ASN A 126 13.70 2.58 -2.76
CA ASN A 126 14.75 3.31 -3.49
C ASN A 126 14.45 3.43 -4.99
N ALA A 127 14.01 2.34 -5.62
CA ALA A 127 13.64 2.37 -7.04
C ALA A 127 12.45 3.28 -7.29
N LEU A 128 11.45 3.27 -6.41
CA LEU A 128 10.28 4.13 -6.48
C LEU A 128 10.63 5.61 -6.26
N GLY A 129 11.54 5.91 -5.33
CA GLY A 129 12.06 7.26 -5.11
C GLY A 129 12.76 7.82 -6.35
N ILE A 130 13.54 6.97 -7.05
CA ILE A 130 14.18 7.34 -8.33
C ILE A 130 13.12 7.59 -9.42
N LEU A 131 12.14 6.69 -9.58
CA LEU A 131 11.09 6.80 -10.60
C LEU A 131 10.20 8.03 -10.39
N SER A 132 9.83 8.32 -9.13
CA SER A 132 8.99 9.47 -8.77
C SER A 132 9.77 10.77 -8.59
N ASN A 133 11.09 10.69 -8.51
CA ASN A 133 11.99 11.77 -8.10
C ASN A 133 11.61 12.38 -6.73
N SER A 134 11.14 11.51 -5.81
CA SER A 134 10.73 11.86 -4.44
C SER A 134 11.87 11.57 -3.47
N PHE A 135 12.45 12.59 -2.90
CA PHE A 135 13.57 12.48 -1.98
C PHE A 135 13.39 13.41 -0.76
N PRO A 136 13.89 13.02 0.43
CA PRO A 136 14.58 11.76 0.72
C PRO A 136 13.68 10.53 0.69
N VAL A 137 14.26 9.35 0.46
CA VAL A 137 13.60 8.06 0.71
C VAL A 137 13.87 7.68 2.16
N ILE A 138 12.81 7.46 2.95
CA ILE A 138 12.86 7.21 4.38
C ILE A 138 12.40 5.79 4.66
N ILE A 139 13.24 5.01 5.33
CA ILE A 139 12.87 3.71 5.89
C ILE A 139 12.87 3.88 7.42
N PRO A 140 11.70 3.88 8.07
CA PRO A 140 11.61 4.07 9.51
C PRO A 140 12.14 2.85 10.27
N PRO A 141 12.54 3.00 11.54
CA PRO A 141 12.85 1.86 12.39
C PRO A 141 11.68 0.89 12.49
N GLY A 142 11.95 -0.42 12.38
CA GLY A 142 10.92 -1.46 12.42
C GLY A 142 9.85 -1.36 11.32
N PRO A 143 10.23 -1.19 10.05
CA PRO A 143 9.28 -0.88 8.97
C PRO A 143 8.18 -1.95 8.83
N GLY A 144 8.50 -3.22 9.12
CA GLY A 144 7.55 -4.33 9.02
C GLY A 144 6.41 -4.29 10.05
N VAL A 145 6.58 -3.55 11.14
CA VAL A 145 5.58 -3.41 12.23
C VAL A 145 5.08 -1.98 12.41
N LEU A 146 5.39 -1.09 11.49
CA LEU A 146 5.04 0.34 11.60
C LEU A 146 3.54 0.56 11.72
N CYS A 147 2.72 -0.20 11.00
CA CYS A 147 1.26 -0.11 11.12
C CYS A 147 0.78 -0.48 12.53
N ALA A 148 1.28 -1.59 13.07
CA ALA A 148 0.93 -2.00 14.44
C ALA A 148 1.40 -0.99 15.49
N TYR A 149 2.56 -0.37 15.27
CA TYR A 149 3.04 0.72 16.12
C TYR A 149 2.12 1.95 16.01
N GLY A 150 1.70 2.31 14.81
CA GLY A 150 0.73 3.37 14.58
C GLY A 150 -0.58 3.12 15.32
N ASP A 151 -1.16 1.93 15.17
CA ASP A 151 -2.39 1.55 15.85
C ASP A 151 -2.26 1.60 17.37
N ALA A 152 -1.11 1.13 17.92
CA ALA A 152 -0.87 1.15 19.35
C ALA A 152 -0.66 2.56 19.93
N THR A 153 -0.29 3.54 19.11
CA THR A 153 0.00 4.92 19.54
C THR A 153 -1.05 5.94 19.10
N THR A 154 -1.99 5.52 18.25
CA THR A 154 -3.09 6.37 17.81
C THR A 154 -4.05 6.66 18.97
N GLN A 155 -4.52 7.89 19.05
CA GLN A 155 -5.59 8.27 19.97
C GLN A 155 -6.91 7.62 19.55
N ILE A 156 -7.73 7.26 20.52
CA ILE A 156 -9.09 6.77 20.25
C ILE A 156 -9.87 7.90 19.60
N GLN A 157 -10.46 7.63 18.45
CA GLN A 157 -11.29 8.60 17.72
C GLN A 157 -12.50 7.91 17.11
N ASP A 158 -13.56 8.68 16.95
CA ASP A 158 -14.75 8.26 16.21
C ASP A 158 -15.24 9.42 15.34
N GLU A 159 -16.00 9.10 14.30
CA GLU A 159 -16.48 10.04 13.31
C GLU A 159 -17.97 9.81 13.03
N ALA A 160 -18.74 10.89 12.97
CA ALA A 160 -20.10 10.87 12.46
C ALA A 160 -20.20 11.83 11.27
N SER A 161 -20.74 11.35 10.17
CA SER A 161 -20.90 12.14 8.95
C SER A 161 -22.35 12.19 8.48
N ARG A 162 -22.70 13.23 7.74
CA ARG A 162 -24.02 13.42 7.12
C ARG A 162 -23.87 14.11 5.77
N SER A 163 -24.49 13.56 4.75
CA SER A 163 -24.60 14.23 3.46
C SER A 163 -25.57 15.41 3.54
N TYR A 164 -25.11 16.56 3.07
CA TYR A 164 -25.89 17.81 3.06
C TYR A 164 -26.08 18.28 1.61
N LEU A 165 -27.16 17.77 0.97
CA LEU A 165 -27.46 18.10 -0.43
C LEU A 165 -28.30 19.38 -0.50
N ALA A 166 -27.67 20.51 -0.19
CA ALA A 166 -28.29 21.83 -0.24
C ALA A 166 -27.29 22.89 -0.72
N MET A 167 -27.80 23.96 -1.32
CA MET A 167 -26.99 25.14 -1.59
C MET A 167 -26.68 25.87 -0.29
N ALA A 168 -25.49 26.42 -0.14
CA ALA A 168 -25.08 27.10 1.10
C ALA A 168 -26.05 28.22 1.51
N GLN A 169 -26.62 28.94 0.54
CA GLN A 169 -27.60 30.02 0.76
C GLN A 169 -28.94 29.52 1.29
N ASP A 170 -29.27 28.23 1.10
CA ASP A 170 -30.55 27.63 1.51
C ASP A 170 -30.48 27.00 2.90
N ILE A 171 -29.30 27.02 3.52
CA ILE A 171 -29.03 26.44 4.83
C ILE A 171 -29.28 27.52 5.89
N THR A 172 -30.27 27.29 6.78
CA THR A 172 -30.47 28.16 7.93
C THR A 172 -29.48 27.83 9.05
N THR A 173 -29.03 28.86 9.76
CA THR A 173 -28.08 28.71 10.88
C THR A 173 -28.60 27.75 11.94
N ASP A 174 -29.91 27.89 12.32
CA ASP A 174 -30.48 27.05 13.37
C ASP A 174 -30.49 25.56 12.98
N LYS A 175 -30.85 25.25 11.74
CA LYS A 175 -30.81 23.87 11.24
C LYS A 175 -29.39 23.32 11.19
N PHE A 176 -28.46 24.14 10.72
CA PHE A 176 -27.06 23.75 10.64
C PHE A 176 -26.48 23.45 12.03
N LEU A 177 -26.72 24.31 13.02
CA LEU A 177 -26.27 24.09 14.39
C LEU A 177 -26.93 22.85 15.02
N ALA A 178 -28.21 22.60 14.77
CA ALA A 178 -28.90 21.40 15.24
C ALA A 178 -28.25 20.11 14.63
N ASP A 179 -27.93 20.13 13.34
CA ASP A 179 -27.28 19.02 12.66
C ASP A 179 -25.85 18.78 13.18
N LEU A 180 -25.09 19.84 13.49
CA LEU A 180 -23.77 19.73 14.12
C LEU A 180 -23.86 19.12 15.54
N HIS A 181 -24.87 19.51 16.35
CA HIS A 181 -25.09 18.91 17.66
C HIS A 181 -25.43 17.42 17.55
N ASP A 182 -26.31 17.02 16.64
CA ASP A 182 -26.65 15.62 16.41
C ASP A 182 -25.43 14.78 15.98
N LEU A 183 -24.57 15.31 15.11
CA LEU A 183 -23.32 14.65 14.70
C LEU A 183 -22.34 14.53 15.85
N LYS A 184 -22.19 15.61 16.66
CA LYS A 184 -21.37 15.59 17.86
C LYS A 184 -21.84 14.49 18.82
N ASP A 185 -23.13 14.46 19.14
CA ASP A 185 -23.68 13.49 20.09
C ASP A 185 -23.45 12.06 19.60
N LYS A 186 -23.66 11.79 18.31
CA LYS A 186 -23.39 10.47 17.70
C LYS A 186 -21.93 10.05 17.77
N ALA A 187 -20.99 10.93 17.42
CA ALA A 187 -19.58 10.63 17.49
C ALA A 187 -19.08 10.46 18.94
N SER A 188 -19.66 11.23 19.88
CA SER A 188 -19.29 11.14 21.29
C SER A 188 -19.83 9.89 21.98
N GLU A 189 -21.01 9.39 21.58
CA GLU A 189 -21.69 8.26 22.24
C GLU A 189 -20.83 7.01 22.28
N SER A 190 -20.18 6.67 21.19
CA SER A 190 -19.27 5.52 21.08
C SER A 190 -18.08 5.66 22.02
N LEU A 191 -17.41 6.82 21.99
CA LEU A 191 -16.22 7.06 22.82
C LEU A 191 -16.54 7.05 24.32
N ILE A 192 -17.69 7.62 24.72
CA ILE A 192 -18.15 7.62 26.11
C ILE A 192 -18.47 6.18 26.55
N LYS A 193 -19.10 5.39 25.69
CA LYS A 193 -19.39 3.97 25.95
C LYS A 193 -18.11 3.15 26.15
N ASP A 194 -17.04 3.51 25.42
CA ASP A 194 -15.71 2.89 25.55
C ASP A 194 -14.91 3.43 26.75
N GLY A 195 -15.52 4.30 27.57
CA GLY A 195 -14.94 4.77 28.84
C GLY A 195 -14.18 6.09 28.74
N VAL A 196 -14.24 6.80 27.62
CA VAL A 196 -13.65 8.13 27.51
C VAL A 196 -14.51 9.15 28.28
N SER A 197 -13.91 9.95 29.15
CA SER A 197 -14.63 11.01 29.87
C SER A 197 -15.03 12.15 28.92
N ASP A 198 -16.25 12.67 29.06
CA ASP A 198 -16.74 13.81 28.28
C ASP A 198 -15.80 15.03 28.34
N SER A 199 -15.15 15.25 29.48
CA SER A 199 -14.13 16.31 29.65
C SER A 199 -12.87 16.16 28.81
N ASN A 200 -12.64 14.97 28.27
CA ASN A 200 -11.45 14.63 27.46
C ASN A 200 -11.77 14.55 25.97
N LEU A 201 -13.01 14.84 25.59
CA LEU A 201 -13.40 14.86 24.19
C LEU A 201 -12.93 16.16 23.52
N GLU A 202 -12.19 16.02 22.44
CA GLU A 202 -11.85 17.10 21.52
C GLU A 202 -12.68 16.91 20.23
N ILE A 203 -13.43 17.93 19.83
CA ILE A 203 -14.37 17.83 18.71
C ILE A 203 -13.95 18.80 17.61
N THR A 204 -13.74 18.23 16.43
CA THR A 204 -13.44 19.00 15.22
C THR A 204 -14.59 18.83 14.23
N TYR A 205 -15.03 19.93 13.62
CA TYR A 205 -16.02 19.91 12.56
C TYR A 205 -15.36 20.19 11.21
N GLN A 206 -15.74 19.40 10.21
CA GLN A 206 -15.29 19.58 8.84
C GLN A 206 -16.49 19.55 7.88
N ALA A 207 -16.40 20.24 6.76
CA ALA A 207 -17.40 20.23 5.73
C ALA A 207 -16.74 20.17 4.34
N ASP A 208 -17.17 19.20 3.55
CA ASP A 208 -16.77 19.09 2.15
C ASP A 208 -17.74 19.94 1.31
N VAL A 209 -17.19 20.91 0.61
CA VAL A 209 -17.95 21.89 -0.16
C VAL A 209 -17.51 21.86 -1.62
N ARG A 210 -18.46 21.91 -2.55
CA ARG A 210 -18.19 21.95 -3.99
C ARG A 210 -19.06 22.96 -4.70
N TYR A 211 -18.65 23.41 -5.86
CA TYR A 211 -19.50 24.25 -6.72
C TYR A 211 -20.65 23.45 -7.32
N ALA A 212 -21.77 24.12 -7.56
CA ALA A 212 -22.91 23.52 -8.26
C ALA A 212 -22.48 22.99 -9.64
N GLY A 213 -22.78 21.69 -9.89
CA GLY A 213 -22.39 21.01 -11.14
C GLY A 213 -20.99 20.39 -11.13
N GLN A 214 -20.20 20.56 -10.09
CA GLN A 214 -18.90 19.88 -9.93
C GLN A 214 -19.10 18.45 -9.40
N ALA A 215 -18.45 17.46 -10.03
CA ALA A 215 -18.58 16.06 -9.65
C ALA A 215 -17.71 15.68 -8.43
N PHE A 216 -16.57 16.37 -8.24
CA PHE A 216 -15.61 16.13 -7.16
C PHE A 216 -15.47 17.35 -6.26
N GLN A 217 -15.00 17.11 -5.06
CA GLN A 217 -14.70 18.13 -4.04
C GLN A 217 -13.43 18.89 -4.35
#